data_0fdcf7b8a87f0ddf2f56486ff81bf225
#
_entry.id   0fdcf7b8a87f0ddf2f56486ff81bf225
#
_cell.length_a   1.000
_cell.length_b   1.000
_cell.length_c   1.000
_cell.angle_alpha   90.00
_cell.angle_beta   90.00
_cell.angle_gamma   90.00
#
_symmetry.space_group_name_H-M   'P 1'
#
loop_
_entity.id
_entity.type
_entity.pdbx_description
1 polymer ?
#
loop_
_entity_poly.entity_id
_entity_poly.type
_entity_poly.pdbx_seq_one_letter_code
_entity_poly.pdbx_strand_id
1 'polypeptide(L)'
;MVVPFFDQHWHAQSSSTLSWSLAVLLVSLAGALWTWSRTTSRAKIGAAAVSRAPACPPELLKDDLQGGVANAYTFEREITVPFDIGDTRVSKILVHPIKSCRGTSVTESRYSPEGLENDRRWCIIEAESHAIITAREVAKMVLITPHIEVDPAAPHGGRLVVSFPEDSECETFSVPLHPSQDTVSDWPVIDDCTMFGKYLVQGYVCAALEPEGRSPSEILSDYFGRSVHLVMKGPRVRPCGPTEAFPELKASAVFQDGYPFLVASEESLEEVGRVISRFAQDETPQGRIGGIDRERWRDGGVNIERFRPNIVVKGSGVPFAEDMWRQIVIRPNEPTKGSDETRTFTLVSKCTRCLLPNVDTTTGVRDAAVPYKVLMKFRTGKDPARKSKACFGCNAVVGGEGVVRVGDRIEVKEWATGIGV
;
A
#
# COMPACT_ATOMS: atom_id res chain seq x y z
N MET A 1 -32.27 -2.39 -71.29
CA MET A 1 -32.28 -3.44 -72.26
C MET A 1 -31.64 -4.67 -71.65
N VAL A 2 -32.49 -5.59 -71.22
CA VAL A 2 -32.46 -7.07 -71.37
C VAL A 2 -31.28 -7.81 -70.67
N VAL A 3 -31.64 -8.53 -69.61
CA VAL A 3 -31.11 -9.77 -69.00
C VAL A 3 -31.09 -10.90 -70.05
N PRO A 4 -30.39 -12.05 -69.99
CA PRO A 4 -30.68 -13.13 -69.02
C PRO A 4 -29.42 -13.92 -68.52
N PHE A 5 -29.51 -14.51 -67.30
CA PHE A 5 -29.75 -15.91 -66.90
C PHE A 5 -28.89 -17.00 -67.59
N PHE A 6 -28.16 -17.80 -66.80
CA PHE A 6 -28.35 -19.24 -66.66
C PHE A 6 -27.55 -19.89 -65.56
N ASP A 7 -28.20 -20.75 -64.89
CA ASP A 7 -28.00 -21.71 -63.83
C ASP A 7 -27.06 -22.88 -64.25
N GLN A 8 -26.35 -23.53 -63.33
CA GLN A 8 -26.42 -24.97 -63.11
C GLN A 8 -25.51 -25.48 -61.97
N HIS A 9 -26.15 -26.24 -61.11
CA HIS A 9 -25.67 -27.17 -60.10
C HIS A 9 -24.57 -28.11 -60.55
N TRP A 10 -23.72 -28.58 -59.55
CA TRP A 10 -23.57 -30.02 -59.24
C TRP A 10 -22.90 -30.25 -57.89
N HIS A 11 -23.43 -31.31 -57.23
CA HIS A 11 -23.04 -31.85 -55.90
C HIS A 11 -21.66 -32.48 -55.85
N ALA A 12 -21.01 -32.41 -54.67
CA ALA A 12 -20.25 -33.54 -54.14
C ALA A 12 -20.27 -33.50 -52.59
N GLN A 13 -20.89 -34.50 -52.01
CA GLN A 13 -20.89 -34.83 -50.58
C GLN A 13 -19.64 -35.59 -50.17
N SER A 14 -19.35 -35.51 -48.85
CA SER A 14 -18.66 -36.49 -48.01
C SER A 14 -17.16 -36.41 -47.86
N SER A 15 -16.74 -35.94 -46.69
CA SER A 15 -15.81 -36.62 -45.77
C SER A 15 -15.31 -35.67 -44.69
N SER A 16 -16.12 -35.44 -43.65
CA SER A 16 -15.68 -34.59 -42.50
C SER A 16 -16.03 -35.11 -41.09
N THR A 17 -16.44 -36.37 -40.96
CA THR A 17 -16.81 -36.93 -39.64
C THR A 17 -15.66 -37.59 -38.87
N LEU A 18 -14.55 -37.90 -39.51
CA LEU A 18 -13.38 -38.52 -38.85
C LEU A 18 -12.39 -37.51 -38.23
N SER A 19 -12.43 -36.26 -38.66
CA SER A 19 -11.49 -35.21 -38.22
C SER A 19 -11.83 -34.65 -36.82
N TRP A 20 -13.09 -34.60 -36.43
CA TRP A 20 -13.54 -34.03 -35.16
C TRP A 20 -13.30 -34.94 -33.94
N SER A 21 -13.35 -36.26 -34.13
CA SER A 21 -13.15 -37.24 -33.06
C SER A 21 -11.68 -37.27 -32.57
N LEU A 22 -10.71 -37.04 -33.45
CA LEU A 22 -9.29 -36.95 -33.09
C LEU A 22 -8.94 -35.65 -32.41
N ALA A 23 -9.55 -34.53 -32.79
CA ALA A 23 -9.33 -33.24 -32.15
C ALA A 23 -9.87 -33.21 -30.72
N VAL A 24 -11.03 -33.79 -30.46
CA VAL A 24 -11.60 -33.88 -29.08
C VAL A 24 -10.75 -34.78 -28.17
N LEU A 25 -10.19 -35.87 -28.71
CA LEU A 25 -9.32 -36.76 -27.95
C LEU A 25 -7.97 -36.13 -27.60
N LEU A 26 -7.40 -35.32 -28.48
CA LEU A 26 -6.14 -34.60 -28.22
C LEU A 26 -6.33 -33.45 -27.21
N VAL A 27 -7.44 -32.74 -27.23
CA VAL A 27 -7.74 -31.68 -26.23
C VAL A 27 -8.00 -32.29 -24.85
N SER A 28 -8.67 -33.47 -24.81
CA SER A 28 -8.91 -34.18 -23.52
C SER A 28 -7.63 -34.74 -22.92
N LEU A 29 -6.69 -35.26 -23.72
CA LEU A 29 -5.37 -35.72 -23.26
C LEU A 29 -4.47 -34.56 -22.80
N ALA A 30 -4.49 -33.42 -23.50
CA ALA A 30 -3.76 -32.22 -23.09
C ALA A 30 -4.28 -31.64 -21.78
N GLY A 31 -5.60 -31.64 -21.56
CA GLY A 31 -6.23 -31.24 -20.31
C GLY A 31 -5.87 -32.14 -19.13
N ALA A 32 -5.84 -33.46 -19.33
CA ALA A 32 -5.47 -34.45 -18.33
C ALA A 32 -3.96 -34.36 -17.95
N LEU A 33 -3.09 -34.13 -18.92
CA LEU A 33 -1.65 -33.91 -18.67
C LEU A 33 -1.38 -32.59 -17.96
N TRP A 34 -2.15 -31.53 -18.25
CA TRP A 34 -2.02 -30.24 -17.59
C TRP A 34 -2.50 -30.27 -16.12
N THR A 35 -3.57 -30.99 -15.81
CA THR A 35 -4.03 -31.22 -14.43
C THR A 35 -3.08 -32.13 -13.66
N TRP A 36 -2.51 -33.17 -14.28
CA TRP A 36 -1.53 -34.04 -13.63
C TRP A 36 -0.20 -33.35 -13.36
N SER A 37 0.27 -32.49 -14.26
CA SER A 37 1.46 -31.65 -14.04
C SER A 37 1.29 -30.67 -12.88
N ARG A 38 0.08 -30.12 -12.65
CA ARG A 38 -0.20 -29.24 -11.51
C ARG A 38 -0.30 -29.97 -10.17
N THR A 39 -0.73 -31.23 -10.17
CA THR A 39 -0.81 -32.03 -8.92
C THR A 39 0.54 -32.59 -8.48
N THR A 40 1.47 -32.86 -9.40
CA THR A 40 2.81 -33.36 -9.04
C THR A 40 3.82 -32.28 -8.67
N SER A 41 3.61 -31.02 -9.07
CA SER A 41 4.47 -29.90 -8.66
C SER A 41 4.18 -29.34 -7.25
N ARG A 42 3.14 -29.85 -6.56
CA ARG A 42 2.78 -29.42 -5.19
C ARG A 42 3.46 -30.21 -4.07
N ALA A 43 4.26 -31.19 -4.39
CA ALA A 43 4.93 -32.02 -3.41
C ALA A 43 6.45 -31.91 -3.56
N LYS A 44 7.07 -30.82 -3.12
CA LYS A 44 8.44 -30.68 -2.61
C LYS A 44 8.84 -29.19 -2.53
N ILE A 45 8.10 -28.40 -1.74
CA ILE A 45 8.70 -27.25 -1.09
C ILE A 45 8.87 -27.68 0.36
N GLY A 46 10.11 -28.00 0.73
CA GLY A 46 10.47 -28.36 2.09
C GLY A 46 10.01 -27.26 3.04
N ALA A 47 9.39 -27.68 4.13
CA ALA A 47 9.08 -26.82 5.26
C ALA A 47 10.41 -26.25 5.79
N ALA A 48 10.79 -25.06 5.32
CA ALA A 48 11.73 -24.24 6.04
C ALA A 48 11.05 -23.94 7.38
N ALA A 49 11.70 -24.33 8.46
CA ALA A 49 11.25 -24.08 9.82
C ALA A 49 10.99 -22.57 9.95
N VAL A 50 9.71 -22.21 10.05
CA VAL A 50 9.30 -20.88 10.46
C VAL A 50 9.83 -20.76 11.89
N SER A 51 10.90 -19.98 12.06
CA SER A 51 11.38 -19.56 13.36
C SER A 51 10.21 -18.86 14.04
N ARG A 52 9.58 -19.54 15.00
CA ARG A 52 8.59 -18.91 15.87
C ARG A 52 9.29 -17.77 16.59
N ALA A 53 8.79 -16.55 16.36
CA ALA A 53 9.14 -15.43 17.22
C ALA A 53 8.96 -15.84 18.70
N PRO A 54 9.84 -15.42 19.62
CA PRO A 54 9.69 -15.76 21.04
C PRO A 54 8.29 -15.33 21.50
N ALA A 55 7.57 -16.28 22.08
CA ALA A 55 6.26 -16.02 22.66
C ALA A 55 6.40 -14.90 23.70
N CYS A 56 5.50 -13.93 23.66
CA CYS A 56 5.38 -12.88 24.67
C CYS A 56 5.47 -13.52 26.07
N PRO A 57 6.34 -13.02 26.98
CA PRO A 57 6.49 -13.58 28.30
C PRO A 57 5.13 -13.70 29.00
N PRO A 58 4.80 -14.82 29.62
CA PRO A 58 3.46 -15.06 30.23
C PRO A 58 3.10 -14.07 31.33
N GLU A 59 4.05 -13.39 31.91
CA GLU A 59 3.84 -12.40 32.97
C GLU A 59 3.18 -11.09 32.51
N LEU A 60 3.27 -10.77 31.18
CA LEU A 60 2.53 -9.65 30.58
C LEU A 60 1.08 -10.02 30.22
N LEU A 61 0.69 -11.27 30.47
CA LEU A 61 -0.59 -11.87 30.11
C LEU A 61 -1.49 -12.16 31.32
N LYS A 62 -1.37 -11.45 32.44
CA LYS A 62 -2.30 -11.62 33.56
C LYS A 62 -3.68 -11.11 33.17
N ASP A 63 -4.57 -12.06 32.86
CA ASP A 63 -5.98 -11.86 32.78
C ASP A 63 -6.53 -11.54 34.19
N ASP A 64 -6.84 -10.26 34.44
CA ASP A 64 -7.71 -9.91 35.56
C ASP A 64 -9.18 -10.23 35.19
N LEU A 65 -9.50 -11.51 35.25
CA LEU A 65 -10.86 -12.00 35.18
C LEU A 65 -11.50 -11.99 36.60
N GLN A 66 -11.93 -10.83 37.11
CA GLN A 66 -12.91 -10.79 38.17
C GLN A 66 -13.89 -9.61 38.02
N GLY A 67 -15.15 -9.94 37.73
CA GLY A 67 -16.32 -9.17 38.12
C GLY A 67 -16.87 -8.13 37.15
N GLY A 68 -17.91 -8.50 36.45
CA GLY A 68 -18.76 -7.63 35.65
C GLY A 68 -18.88 -8.13 34.21
N VAL A 69 -20.06 -8.01 33.60
CA VAL A 69 -20.28 -8.32 32.18
C VAL A 69 -19.42 -7.37 31.36
N ALA A 70 -18.11 -7.57 31.41
CA ALA A 70 -17.11 -6.92 30.58
C ALA A 70 -17.36 -7.37 29.14
N ASN A 71 -17.56 -6.42 28.26
CA ASN A 71 -17.61 -6.63 26.81
C ASN A 71 -16.51 -7.64 26.45
N ALA A 72 -16.84 -8.82 25.96
CA ALA A 72 -15.89 -9.88 25.57
C ALA A 72 -14.87 -9.46 24.49
N TYR A 73 -14.90 -8.20 24.13
CA TYR A 73 -14.09 -7.53 23.11
C TYR A 73 -13.29 -6.33 23.64
N THR A 74 -13.09 -6.19 24.95
CA THR A 74 -12.16 -5.20 25.50
C THR A 74 -10.73 -5.62 25.16
N PHE A 75 -10.20 -5.06 24.10
CA PHE A 75 -8.81 -5.19 23.64
C PHE A 75 -7.88 -4.13 24.27
N GLU A 76 -8.29 -3.55 25.40
CA GLU A 76 -7.53 -2.52 26.09
C GLU A 76 -6.48 -3.16 26.98
N ARG A 77 -5.30 -3.37 26.41
CA ARG A 77 -4.07 -3.47 27.20
C ARG A 77 -3.52 -2.07 27.32
N GLU A 78 -3.48 -1.56 28.53
CA GLU A 78 -2.69 -0.37 28.86
C GLU A 78 -1.22 -0.76 28.74
N ILE A 79 -0.53 -0.21 27.74
CA ILE A 79 0.90 -0.43 27.57
C ILE A 79 1.61 0.50 28.55
N THR A 80 2.21 -0.08 29.60
CA THR A 80 3.05 0.69 30.53
C THR A 80 4.38 1.04 29.86
N VAL A 81 4.72 2.31 29.83
CA VAL A 81 5.97 2.81 29.24
C VAL A 81 6.92 3.35 30.33
N PRO A 82 8.24 3.26 30.15
CA PRO A 82 8.94 2.56 29.07
C PRO A 82 8.87 1.04 29.21
N PHE A 83 8.99 0.32 28.08
CA PHE A 83 9.15 -1.13 28.04
C PHE A 83 10.33 -1.50 27.12
N ASP A 84 10.87 -2.71 27.28
CA ASP A 84 11.94 -3.18 26.42
C ASP A 84 11.36 -3.55 25.05
N ILE A 85 11.85 -2.89 23.99
CA ILE A 85 11.50 -3.17 22.60
C ILE A 85 12.41 -4.25 21.96
N GLY A 86 13.32 -4.86 22.73
CA GLY A 86 14.23 -5.89 22.25
C GLY A 86 15.11 -5.43 21.07
N ASP A 87 15.33 -6.32 20.12
CA ASP A 87 16.06 -6.04 18.87
C ASP A 87 15.09 -5.62 17.76
N THR A 88 14.35 -4.54 17.98
CA THR A 88 13.42 -4.01 16.97
C THR A 88 14.20 -3.44 15.79
N ARG A 89 13.84 -3.90 14.58
CA ARG A 89 14.49 -3.51 13.33
C ARG A 89 13.49 -3.13 12.25
N VAL A 90 13.96 -2.37 11.26
CA VAL A 90 13.25 -2.15 10.01
C VAL A 90 13.16 -3.48 9.26
N SER A 91 11.96 -4.00 9.07
CA SER A 91 11.71 -5.26 8.36
C SER A 91 11.34 -5.06 6.89
N LYS A 92 10.67 -3.95 6.58
CA LYS A 92 10.32 -3.57 5.19
C LYS A 92 10.38 -2.05 5.02
N ILE A 93 10.73 -1.63 3.80
CA ILE A 93 10.61 -0.26 3.32
C ILE A 93 9.71 -0.30 2.10
N LEU A 94 8.61 0.47 2.13
CA LEU A 94 7.62 0.50 1.06
C LEU A 94 7.55 1.90 0.46
N VAL A 95 7.85 1.99 -0.82
CA VAL A 95 7.73 3.22 -1.62
C VAL A 95 6.50 3.10 -2.51
N HIS A 96 5.70 4.14 -2.56
CA HIS A 96 4.47 4.19 -3.37
C HIS A 96 4.57 5.36 -4.36
N PRO A 97 5.21 5.21 -5.51
CA PRO A 97 5.54 6.35 -6.37
C PRO A 97 4.32 7.16 -6.78
N ILE A 98 3.24 6.49 -7.18
CA ILE A 98 1.98 7.13 -7.56
C ILE A 98 0.96 6.95 -6.44
N LYS A 99 0.35 8.05 -6.00
CA LYS A 99 -0.71 8.02 -4.98
C LYS A 99 -1.81 7.02 -5.34
N SER A 100 -2.18 6.18 -4.39
CA SER A 100 -3.20 5.11 -4.52
C SER A 100 -2.86 3.93 -5.43
N CYS A 101 -1.80 3.98 -6.24
CA CYS A 101 -1.32 2.84 -7.03
C CYS A 101 -0.52 1.86 -6.16
N ARG A 102 -0.10 0.74 -6.73
CA ARG A 102 0.70 -0.29 -6.04
C ARG A 102 2.00 0.31 -5.49
N GLY A 103 2.45 -0.18 -4.34
CA GLY A 103 3.75 0.12 -3.77
C GLY A 103 4.79 -0.93 -4.13
N THR A 104 6.05 -0.56 -3.98
CA THR A 104 7.21 -1.43 -4.18
C THR A 104 7.97 -1.58 -2.87
N SER A 105 8.41 -2.79 -2.53
CA SER A 105 9.33 -3.03 -1.42
C SER A 105 10.75 -2.83 -1.91
N VAL A 106 11.54 -2.05 -1.17
CA VAL A 106 12.95 -1.77 -1.46
C VAL A 106 13.82 -2.16 -0.26
N THR A 107 15.09 -2.46 -0.50
CA THR A 107 16.04 -2.80 0.57
C THR A 107 16.60 -1.57 1.28
N GLU A 108 16.64 -0.44 0.55
CA GLU A 108 17.04 0.87 1.09
C GLU A 108 16.33 1.99 0.37
N SER A 109 16.24 3.15 1.00
CA SER A 109 15.72 4.38 0.40
C SER A 109 16.38 5.60 1.03
N ARG A 110 16.68 6.61 0.21
CA ARG A 110 16.95 7.96 0.72
C ARG A 110 15.65 8.54 1.28
N TYR A 111 15.81 9.46 2.22
CA TYR A 111 14.68 10.23 2.73
C TYR A 111 15.06 11.69 2.94
N SER A 112 14.05 12.53 2.92
CA SER A 112 14.10 13.96 3.23
C SER A 112 12.95 14.32 4.18
N PRO A 113 12.82 15.57 4.63
CA PRO A 113 11.65 16.02 5.38
C PRO A 113 10.30 15.80 4.67
N GLU A 114 10.30 15.62 3.35
CA GLU A 114 9.10 15.36 2.54
C GLU A 114 8.74 13.88 2.36
N GLY A 115 9.56 12.96 2.90
CA GLY A 115 9.31 11.51 2.84
C GLY A 115 10.45 10.70 2.23
N LEU A 116 10.18 9.43 1.92
CA LEU A 116 11.11 8.60 1.16
C LEU A 116 11.23 9.11 -0.26
N GLU A 117 12.41 8.94 -0.84
CA GLU A 117 12.67 9.31 -2.23
C GLU A 117 11.67 8.64 -3.16
N ASN A 118 11.09 9.43 -4.07
CA ASN A 118 10.05 9.02 -5.01
C ASN A 118 8.71 8.55 -4.38
N ASP A 119 8.53 8.63 -3.07
CA ASP A 119 7.29 8.23 -2.43
C ASP A 119 6.19 9.27 -2.65
N ARG A 120 5.07 8.85 -3.29
CA ARG A 120 3.91 9.70 -3.65
C ARG A 120 4.31 10.99 -4.40
N ARG A 121 5.39 10.93 -5.19
CA ARG A 121 5.83 12.05 -6.01
C ARG A 121 4.87 12.32 -7.16
N TRP A 122 4.09 11.32 -7.55
CA TRP A 122 3.08 11.42 -8.60
C TRP A 122 1.69 11.11 -8.07
N CYS A 123 0.69 11.69 -8.75
CA CYS A 123 -0.72 11.36 -8.56
C CYS A 123 -1.45 11.35 -9.90
N ILE A 124 -2.67 10.82 -9.90
CA ILE A 124 -3.58 10.86 -11.04
C ILE A 124 -4.72 11.80 -10.67
N ILE A 125 -5.01 12.75 -11.55
CA ILE A 125 -6.09 13.73 -11.38
C ILE A 125 -7.13 13.58 -12.48
N GLU A 126 -8.35 13.99 -12.21
CA GLU A 126 -9.37 14.21 -13.24
C GLU A 126 -9.02 15.45 -14.06
N ALA A 127 -9.13 15.35 -15.39
CA ALA A 127 -8.60 16.40 -16.28
C ALA A 127 -9.38 17.72 -16.19
N GLU A 128 -10.68 17.67 -15.92
CA GLU A 128 -11.53 18.89 -15.87
C GLU A 128 -11.55 19.53 -14.48
N SER A 129 -11.72 18.73 -13.43
CA SER A 129 -11.90 19.22 -12.05
C SER A 129 -10.60 19.37 -11.29
N HIS A 130 -9.48 18.87 -11.83
CA HIS A 130 -8.18 18.72 -11.20
C HIS A 130 -8.21 17.98 -9.84
N ALA A 131 -9.30 17.24 -9.56
CA ALA A 131 -9.44 16.47 -8.34
C ALA A 131 -8.53 15.22 -8.39
N ILE A 132 -7.76 15.00 -7.32
CA ILE A 132 -6.90 13.82 -7.21
C ILE A 132 -7.77 12.58 -7.01
N ILE A 133 -7.66 11.63 -7.93
CA ILE A 133 -8.36 10.35 -7.89
C ILE A 133 -7.68 9.43 -6.88
N THR A 134 -8.47 8.71 -6.12
CA THR A 134 -7.94 7.78 -5.10
C THR A 134 -8.55 6.39 -5.23
N ALA A 135 -7.85 5.35 -4.74
CA ALA A 135 -8.38 4.00 -4.70
C ALA A 135 -9.60 3.84 -3.76
N ARG A 136 -9.95 4.89 -3.00
CA ARG A 136 -11.25 4.97 -2.31
C ARG A 136 -12.41 5.13 -3.26
N GLU A 137 -12.18 5.75 -4.42
CA GLU A 137 -13.17 5.96 -5.48
C GLU A 137 -13.03 4.88 -6.54
N VAL A 138 -11.83 4.68 -7.06
CA VAL A 138 -11.49 3.76 -8.13
C VAL A 138 -10.57 2.67 -7.60
N ALA A 139 -11.16 1.59 -7.09
CA ALA A 139 -10.42 0.53 -6.40
C ALA A 139 -9.33 -0.11 -7.27
N LYS A 140 -9.57 -0.28 -8.58
CA LYS A 140 -8.60 -0.86 -9.52
C LYS A 140 -7.28 -0.09 -9.65
N MET A 141 -7.17 1.14 -9.11
CA MET A 141 -5.90 1.87 -9.06
C MET A 141 -4.78 1.09 -8.37
N VAL A 142 -5.09 0.24 -7.40
CA VAL A 142 -4.08 -0.58 -6.69
C VAL A 142 -3.42 -1.61 -7.59
N LEU A 143 -3.96 -1.86 -8.77
CA LEU A 143 -3.41 -2.79 -9.76
C LEU A 143 -2.41 -2.11 -10.70
N ILE A 144 -2.46 -0.78 -10.84
CA ILE A 144 -1.44 -0.02 -11.57
C ILE A 144 -0.12 -0.20 -10.84
N THR A 145 0.91 -0.67 -11.53
CA THR A 145 2.20 -1.04 -10.95
C THR A 145 3.30 -0.09 -11.43
N PRO A 146 3.61 0.95 -10.64
CA PRO A 146 4.77 1.79 -10.89
C PRO A 146 6.05 1.07 -10.46
N HIS A 147 7.06 1.08 -11.32
CA HIS A 147 8.40 0.55 -11.07
C HIS A 147 9.45 1.63 -11.29
N ILE A 148 10.35 1.81 -10.32
CA ILE A 148 11.42 2.80 -10.38
C ILE A 148 12.66 2.11 -10.93
N GLU A 149 13.14 2.58 -12.08
CA GLU A 149 14.42 2.18 -12.67
C GLU A 149 15.42 3.30 -12.49
N VAL A 150 16.35 3.13 -11.55
CA VAL A 150 17.41 4.09 -11.28
C VAL A 150 18.59 3.80 -12.21
N ASP A 151 19.01 4.81 -12.97
CA ASP A 151 20.22 4.78 -13.78
C ASP A 151 20.94 6.14 -13.67
N PRO A 152 21.98 6.24 -12.83
CA PRO A 152 22.71 7.50 -12.66
C PRO A 152 23.39 8.01 -13.92
N ALA A 153 23.62 7.14 -14.92
CA ALA A 153 24.23 7.52 -16.20
C ALA A 153 23.20 8.01 -17.23
N ALA A 154 21.93 7.68 -17.03
CA ALA A 154 20.86 8.10 -17.92
C ALA A 154 20.46 9.56 -17.68
N PRO A 155 19.94 10.25 -18.72
CA PRO A 155 19.24 11.51 -18.51
C PRO A 155 18.16 11.34 -17.45
N HIS A 156 17.97 12.32 -16.58
CA HIS A 156 16.96 12.28 -15.50
C HIS A 156 17.20 11.23 -14.40
N GLY A 157 18.39 10.63 -14.28
CA GLY A 157 18.74 9.67 -13.24
C GLY A 157 17.96 8.34 -13.30
N GLY A 158 17.27 8.09 -14.42
CA GLY A 158 16.43 6.93 -14.65
C GLY A 158 14.98 7.28 -15.02
N ARG A 159 14.09 6.32 -14.84
CA ARG A 159 12.67 6.44 -15.23
C ARG A 159 11.71 5.79 -14.24
N LEU A 160 10.50 6.30 -14.21
CA LEU A 160 9.34 5.62 -13.61
C LEU A 160 8.60 4.88 -14.73
N VAL A 161 8.61 3.56 -14.69
CA VAL A 161 7.86 2.69 -15.60
C VAL A 161 6.51 2.37 -14.96
N VAL A 162 5.42 2.52 -15.70
CA VAL A 162 4.06 2.25 -15.22
C VAL A 162 3.43 1.17 -16.08
N SER A 163 3.08 0.05 -15.45
CA SER A 163 2.42 -1.09 -16.09
C SER A 163 1.04 -1.35 -15.50
N PHE A 164 0.24 -2.10 -16.24
CA PHE A 164 -1.15 -2.40 -15.94
C PHE A 164 -1.37 -3.92 -15.91
N PRO A 165 -2.52 -4.40 -15.37
CA PRO A 165 -2.92 -5.80 -15.53
C PRO A 165 -3.02 -6.18 -17.01
N GLU A 166 -2.67 -7.41 -17.35
CA GLU A 166 -2.68 -7.93 -18.73
C GLU A 166 -4.08 -7.84 -19.39
N ASP A 167 -5.13 -8.04 -18.60
CA ASP A 167 -6.53 -7.97 -19.05
C ASP A 167 -7.04 -6.54 -19.28
N SER A 168 -6.23 -5.53 -18.99
CA SER A 168 -6.60 -4.13 -19.21
C SER A 168 -6.37 -3.65 -20.64
N GLU A 169 -5.59 -4.39 -21.44
CA GLU A 169 -5.14 -4.01 -22.79
C GLU A 169 -4.40 -2.66 -22.86
N CYS A 170 -4.02 -2.12 -21.72
CA CYS A 170 -3.27 -0.85 -21.65
C CYS A 170 -1.76 -1.09 -21.80
N GLU A 171 -1.14 -0.30 -22.64
CA GLU A 171 0.31 -0.34 -22.84
C GLU A 171 1.08 0.25 -21.67
N THR A 172 2.30 -0.27 -21.45
CA THR A 172 3.25 0.28 -20.47
C THR A 172 3.84 1.59 -20.99
N PHE A 173 4.01 2.57 -20.12
CA PHE A 173 4.68 3.83 -20.44
C PHE A 173 5.75 4.17 -19.42
N SER A 174 6.65 5.08 -19.78
CA SER A 174 7.67 5.61 -18.86
C SER A 174 7.66 7.14 -18.83
N VAL A 175 8.01 7.67 -17.65
CA VAL A 175 8.25 9.11 -17.47
C VAL A 175 9.61 9.34 -16.81
N PRO A 176 10.25 10.52 -17.03
CA PRO A 176 11.49 10.87 -16.35
C PRO A 176 11.40 10.76 -14.85
N LEU A 177 12.40 10.16 -14.18
CA LEU A 177 12.42 10.00 -12.72
C LEU A 177 12.73 11.35 -12.03
N HIS A 178 13.77 12.04 -12.49
CA HIS A 178 14.20 13.35 -11.99
C HIS A 178 14.39 14.33 -13.18
N PRO A 179 13.29 14.79 -13.78
CA PRO A 179 13.39 15.71 -14.92
C PRO A 179 14.10 17.00 -14.51
N SER A 180 14.94 17.53 -15.41
CA SER A 180 15.59 18.84 -15.22
C SER A 180 14.57 19.97 -15.25
N GLN A 181 14.99 21.17 -14.80
CA GLN A 181 14.13 22.36 -14.87
C GLN A 181 13.74 22.67 -16.32
N ASP A 182 14.67 22.49 -17.28
CA ASP A 182 14.38 22.70 -18.70
C ASP A 182 13.31 21.73 -19.20
N THR A 183 13.38 20.45 -18.78
CA THR A 183 12.37 19.44 -19.14
C THR A 183 11.00 19.79 -18.60
N VAL A 184 10.88 20.20 -17.33
CA VAL A 184 9.57 20.52 -16.74
C VAL A 184 9.04 21.86 -17.21
N SER A 185 9.85 22.76 -17.76
CA SER A 185 9.39 24.04 -18.32
C SER A 185 8.44 23.87 -19.50
N ASP A 186 8.57 22.76 -20.22
CA ASP A 186 7.73 22.39 -21.36
C ASP A 186 6.44 21.65 -20.95
N TRP A 187 6.33 21.27 -19.66
CA TRP A 187 5.17 20.53 -19.17
C TRP A 187 4.04 21.47 -18.72
N PRO A 188 2.77 21.17 -19.04
CA PRO A 188 1.65 21.92 -18.52
C PRO A 188 1.64 21.94 -16.99
N VAL A 189 1.43 23.12 -16.41
CA VAL A 189 1.33 23.31 -14.95
C VAL A 189 -0.12 23.34 -14.52
N ILE A 190 -0.43 22.55 -13.49
CA ILE A 190 -1.72 22.58 -12.80
C ILE A 190 -1.48 23.15 -11.40
N ASP A 191 -2.05 24.30 -11.11
CA ASP A 191 -1.83 25.04 -9.85
C ASP A 191 -2.79 24.62 -8.72
N ASP A 192 -3.86 23.95 -9.06
CA ASP A 192 -5.02 23.69 -8.23
C ASP A 192 -5.42 22.22 -8.13
N CYS A 193 -4.44 21.29 -8.25
CA CYS A 193 -4.73 19.89 -7.98
C CYS A 193 -5.35 19.75 -6.58
N THR A 194 -6.63 19.38 -6.53
CA THR A 194 -7.39 19.37 -5.28
C THR A 194 -7.32 18.01 -4.59
N MET A 195 -6.78 17.99 -3.37
CA MET A 195 -6.72 16.78 -2.55
C MET A 195 -7.74 16.86 -1.41
N PHE A 196 -8.69 15.91 -1.39
CA PHE A 196 -9.79 15.81 -0.41
C PHE A 196 -10.68 17.07 -0.33
N GLY A 197 -10.76 17.86 -1.40
CA GLY A 197 -11.49 19.12 -1.40
C GLY A 197 -10.94 20.20 -0.44
N LYS A 198 -9.72 19.99 0.09
CA LYS A 198 -9.14 20.85 1.14
C LYS A 198 -7.78 21.42 0.79
N TYR A 199 -6.92 20.63 0.17
CA TYR A 199 -5.54 21.02 -0.12
C TYR A 199 -5.39 21.28 -1.60
N LEU A 200 -4.80 22.43 -1.95
CA LEU A 200 -4.39 22.75 -3.31
C LEU A 200 -2.91 22.42 -3.45
N VAL A 201 -2.58 21.58 -4.43
CA VAL A 201 -1.22 21.13 -4.70
C VAL A 201 -0.87 21.45 -6.13
N GLN A 202 0.28 22.07 -6.34
CA GLN A 202 0.79 22.33 -7.68
C GLN A 202 1.44 21.08 -8.25
N GLY A 203 1.27 20.86 -9.55
CA GLY A 203 1.91 19.75 -10.24
C GLY A 203 2.13 20.01 -11.72
N TYR A 204 2.97 19.20 -12.31
CA TYR A 204 3.30 19.17 -13.74
C TYR A 204 2.63 17.98 -14.39
N VAL A 205 1.91 18.17 -15.50
CA VAL A 205 1.37 17.06 -16.31
C VAL A 205 2.55 16.37 -17.00
N CYS A 206 2.76 15.09 -16.67
CA CYS A 206 3.92 14.35 -17.15
C CYS A 206 3.83 14.06 -18.65
N ALA A 207 4.93 14.32 -19.37
CA ALA A 207 5.15 13.82 -20.73
C ALA A 207 5.81 12.44 -20.66
N ALA A 208 5.60 11.62 -21.70
CA ALA A 208 6.33 10.36 -21.89
C ALA A 208 7.82 10.61 -22.08
N LEU A 209 8.64 9.65 -21.66
CA LEU A 209 10.09 9.69 -21.93
C LEU A 209 10.35 9.48 -23.42
N GLU A 210 9.52 8.70 -24.09
CA GLU A 210 9.55 8.43 -25.52
C GLU A 210 8.46 9.27 -26.21
N PRO A 211 8.81 10.37 -26.87
CA PRO A 211 7.82 11.35 -27.38
C PRO A 211 7.01 10.86 -28.58
N GLU A 212 7.45 9.77 -29.25
CA GLU A 212 6.75 9.21 -30.42
C GLU A 212 5.54 8.31 -30.02
N GLY A 213 5.39 7.99 -28.74
CA GLY A 213 4.31 7.15 -28.21
C GLY A 213 3.10 7.96 -27.76
N ARG A 214 2.08 7.25 -27.29
CA ARG A 214 0.92 7.83 -26.61
C ARG A 214 1.35 8.46 -25.29
N SER A 215 0.71 9.57 -24.94
CA SER A 215 1.00 10.23 -23.66
C SER A 215 0.57 9.40 -22.46
N PRO A 216 1.23 9.53 -21.29
CA PRO A 216 0.78 8.90 -20.04
C PRO A 216 -0.69 9.18 -19.70
N SER A 217 -1.15 10.40 -20.02
CA SER A 217 -2.52 10.83 -19.78
C SER A 217 -3.54 10.10 -20.66
N GLU A 218 -3.23 9.85 -21.94
CA GLU A 218 -4.09 9.09 -22.85
C GLU A 218 -4.20 7.63 -22.42
N ILE A 219 -3.08 6.97 -22.12
CA ILE A 219 -3.07 5.57 -21.68
C ILE A 219 -3.84 5.41 -20.35
N LEU A 220 -3.61 6.30 -19.41
CA LEU A 220 -4.37 6.30 -18.16
C LEU A 220 -5.85 6.59 -18.37
N SER A 221 -6.20 7.49 -19.30
CA SER A 221 -7.61 7.80 -19.59
C SER A 221 -8.35 6.58 -20.11
N ASP A 222 -7.72 5.76 -20.95
CA ASP A 222 -8.28 4.47 -21.39
C ASP A 222 -8.48 3.51 -20.21
N TYR A 223 -7.45 3.37 -19.34
CA TYR A 223 -7.58 2.53 -18.15
C TYR A 223 -8.70 2.99 -17.22
N PHE A 224 -8.88 4.30 -17.03
CA PHE A 224 -9.94 4.84 -16.16
C PHE A 224 -11.31 4.90 -16.83
N GLY A 225 -11.37 4.92 -18.17
CA GLY A 225 -12.59 5.16 -18.95
C GLY A 225 -13.08 6.59 -18.85
N ARG A 226 -12.20 7.53 -18.51
CA ARG A 226 -12.47 8.98 -18.43
C ARG A 226 -11.17 9.78 -18.53
N SER A 227 -11.27 11.04 -18.89
CA SER A 227 -10.11 11.92 -19.07
C SER A 227 -9.38 12.18 -17.75
N VAL A 228 -8.10 11.79 -17.68
CA VAL A 228 -7.23 11.97 -16.51
C VAL A 228 -5.83 12.39 -16.91
N HIS A 229 -5.08 12.95 -15.96
CA HIS A 229 -3.68 13.27 -16.13
C HIS A 229 -2.81 12.58 -15.07
N LEU A 230 -1.62 12.12 -15.49
CA LEU A 230 -0.51 11.81 -14.56
C LEU A 230 0.18 13.12 -14.23
N VAL A 231 0.26 13.44 -12.94
CA VAL A 231 0.85 14.69 -12.47
C VAL A 231 1.99 14.40 -11.51
N MET A 232 3.15 15.01 -11.76
CA MET A 232 4.28 15.07 -10.83
C MET A 232 4.18 16.30 -9.94
N LYS A 233 4.56 16.16 -8.66
CA LYS A 233 4.56 17.27 -7.70
C LYS A 233 5.41 18.45 -8.18
N GLY A 234 4.79 19.61 -8.22
CA GLY A 234 5.45 20.89 -8.51
C GLY A 234 6.17 21.49 -7.30
N PRO A 235 6.86 22.63 -7.48
CA PRO A 235 7.73 23.22 -6.45
C PRO A 235 6.97 23.82 -5.24
N ARG A 236 5.69 24.18 -5.40
CA ARG A 236 4.93 24.78 -4.28
C ARG A 236 4.84 23.81 -3.11
N VAL A 237 5.37 24.21 -1.96
CA VAL A 237 5.35 23.42 -0.73
C VAL A 237 3.91 23.17 -0.28
N ARG A 238 3.60 21.92 0.11
CA ARG A 238 2.34 21.56 0.76
C ARG A 238 2.59 21.37 2.27
N PRO A 239 2.17 22.33 3.11
CA PRO A 239 2.36 22.19 4.56
C PRO A 239 1.47 21.07 5.12
N CYS A 240 2.00 20.35 6.09
CA CYS A 240 1.23 19.48 6.97
C CYS A 240 0.56 20.29 8.07
N GLY A 241 -0.64 19.89 8.48
CA GLY A 241 -1.30 20.51 9.62
C GLY A 241 -0.61 20.16 10.95
N PRO A 242 -0.79 21.00 11.99
CA PRO A 242 -0.37 20.65 13.34
C PRO A 242 -1.17 19.45 13.88
N THR A 243 -0.65 18.80 14.92
CA THR A 243 -1.37 17.76 15.68
C THR A 243 -1.61 18.25 17.12
N GLU A 244 -2.46 17.54 17.86
CA GLU A 244 -2.71 17.89 19.26
C GLU A 244 -1.43 17.79 20.10
N ALA A 245 -0.61 16.74 19.85
CA ALA A 245 0.67 16.54 20.52
C ALA A 245 1.77 17.51 20.05
N PHE A 246 1.64 18.11 18.85
CA PHE A 246 2.61 19.00 18.23
C PHE A 246 1.92 20.20 17.57
N PRO A 247 1.42 21.18 18.36
CA PRO A 247 0.68 22.33 17.84
C PRO A 247 1.56 23.27 17.00
N GLU A 248 2.87 23.29 17.22
CA GLU A 248 3.84 24.12 16.47
C GLU A 248 4.53 23.34 15.33
N LEU A 249 3.99 22.20 14.92
CA LEU A 249 4.59 21.34 13.90
C LEU A 249 4.75 22.10 12.57
N LYS A 250 6.00 22.16 12.09
CA LYS A 250 6.35 22.65 10.76
C LYS A 250 6.88 21.48 9.94
N ALA A 251 6.04 20.93 9.10
CA ALA A 251 6.39 19.83 8.20
C ALA A 251 5.71 20.02 6.85
N SER A 252 6.26 19.43 5.82
CA SER A 252 5.70 19.40 4.48
C SER A 252 5.55 17.97 3.97
N ALA A 253 4.75 17.80 2.95
CA ALA A 253 4.55 16.53 2.30
C ALA A 253 4.27 16.74 0.80
N VAL A 254 4.38 15.68 0.02
CA VAL A 254 4.09 15.67 -1.41
C VAL A 254 2.61 15.33 -1.64
N PHE A 255 2.31 14.13 -2.16
CA PHE A 255 0.92 13.66 -2.30
C PHE A 255 0.53 12.61 -1.23
N GLN A 256 1.29 12.47 -0.13
CA GLN A 256 0.88 11.66 1.02
C GLN A 256 -0.46 12.18 1.60
N ASP A 257 -1.22 11.34 2.31
CA ASP A 257 -2.53 11.75 2.83
C ASP A 257 -2.41 12.79 3.96
N GLY A 258 -1.52 12.58 4.91
CA GLY A 258 -1.31 13.48 6.04
C GLY A 258 0.14 13.97 6.14
N TYR A 259 1.02 13.07 6.50
CA TYR A 259 2.42 13.33 6.83
C TYR A 259 3.36 12.53 5.93
N PRO A 260 4.66 12.89 5.87
CA PRO A 260 5.62 12.30 4.94
C PRO A 260 5.89 10.82 5.18
N PHE A 261 5.77 10.34 6.43
CA PHE A 261 6.01 8.94 6.76
C PHE A 261 4.84 8.30 7.50
N LEU A 262 4.68 7.01 7.28
CA LEU A 262 3.84 6.13 8.08
C LEU A 262 4.70 4.96 8.57
N VAL A 263 4.78 4.81 9.89
CA VAL A 263 5.45 3.70 10.58
C VAL A 263 4.41 2.72 11.08
N ALA A 264 4.64 1.42 10.89
CA ALA A 264 3.79 0.36 11.42
C ALA A 264 4.66 -0.85 11.81
N SER A 265 4.14 -1.77 12.62
CA SER A 265 4.86 -2.97 13.01
C SER A 265 4.20 -4.25 12.48
N GLU A 266 5.00 -5.31 12.32
CA GLU A 266 4.50 -6.64 11.95
C GLU A 266 3.62 -7.21 13.08
N GLU A 267 3.99 -6.97 14.34
CA GLU A 267 3.22 -7.38 15.50
C GLU A 267 1.81 -6.74 15.52
N SER A 268 1.72 -5.47 15.14
CA SER A 268 0.43 -4.79 15.00
C SER A 268 -0.42 -5.40 13.88
N LEU A 269 0.21 -5.78 12.76
CA LEU A 269 -0.47 -6.44 11.65
C LEU A 269 -0.96 -7.84 12.05
N GLU A 270 -0.11 -8.62 12.73
CA GLU A 270 -0.46 -9.94 13.24
C GLU A 270 -1.66 -9.87 14.20
N GLU A 271 -1.68 -8.88 15.09
CA GLU A 271 -2.80 -8.65 16.00
C GLU A 271 -4.09 -8.30 15.24
N VAL A 272 -4.01 -7.44 14.22
CA VAL A 272 -5.16 -7.16 13.34
C VAL A 272 -5.66 -8.44 12.68
N GLY A 273 -4.78 -9.27 12.16
CA GLY A 273 -5.12 -10.56 11.55
C GLY A 273 -5.81 -11.50 12.56
N ARG A 274 -5.28 -11.59 13.78
CA ARG A 274 -5.84 -12.40 14.87
C ARG A 274 -7.27 -11.94 15.25
N VAL A 275 -7.47 -10.62 15.32
CA VAL A 275 -8.79 -10.05 15.63
C VAL A 275 -9.77 -10.28 14.47
N ILE A 276 -9.32 -10.16 13.21
CA ILE A 276 -10.16 -10.48 12.04
C ILE A 276 -10.61 -11.94 12.08
N SER A 277 -9.69 -12.87 12.32
CA SER A 277 -9.96 -14.30 12.42
C SER A 277 -10.99 -14.57 13.55
N ARG A 278 -10.80 -13.96 14.71
CA ARG A 278 -11.75 -14.09 15.83
C ARG A 278 -13.17 -13.64 15.46
N PHE A 279 -13.32 -12.47 14.82
CA PHE A 279 -14.64 -12.01 14.37
C PHE A 279 -15.23 -12.84 13.24
N ALA A 280 -14.40 -13.42 12.38
CA ALA A 280 -14.86 -14.32 11.33
C ALA A 280 -15.40 -15.64 11.89
N GLN A 281 -14.84 -16.11 13.01
CA GLN A 281 -15.25 -17.35 13.68
C GLN A 281 -16.34 -17.16 14.73
N ASP A 282 -16.58 -15.94 15.22
CA ASP A 282 -17.56 -15.65 16.25
C ASP A 282 -18.97 -15.60 15.67
N GLU A 283 -19.83 -16.54 16.09
CA GLU A 283 -21.23 -16.64 15.67
C GLU A 283 -22.20 -15.87 16.57
N THR A 284 -21.71 -15.32 17.68
CA THR A 284 -22.55 -14.58 18.61
C THR A 284 -23.07 -13.27 18.03
N PRO A 285 -24.23 -12.76 18.48
CA PRO A 285 -24.72 -11.44 18.06
C PRO A 285 -23.71 -10.30 18.33
N GLN A 286 -22.92 -10.41 19.42
CA GLN A 286 -21.92 -9.43 19.83
C GLN A 286 -20.70 -9.40 18.91
N GLY A 287 -20.32 -10.57 18.35
CA GLY A 287 -19.25 -10.73 17.37
C GLY A 287 -19.64 -10.37 15.94
N ARG A 288 -20.88 -9.94 15.73
CA ARG A 288 -21.39 -9.71 14.38
C ARG A 288 -20.79 -8.45 13.74
N ILE A 289 -20.13 -8.63 12.60
CA ILE A 289 -19.68 -7.55 11.71
C ILE A 289 -20.43 -7.69 10.39
N GLY A 290 -21.24 -6.68 10.05
CA GLY A 290 -22.03 -6.71 8.81
C GLY A 290 -21.14 -6.71 7.56
N GLY A 291 -21.32 -7.72 6.70
CA GLY A 291 -20.59 -7.86 5.44
C GLY A 291 -19.22 -8.54 5.56
N ILE A 292 -18.88 -9.13 6.72
CA ILE A 292 -17.68 -9.97 6.81
C ILE A 292 -17.92 -11.31 6.10
N ASP A 293 -17.00 -11.66 5.19
CA ASP A 293 -16.94 -13.00 4.60
C ASP A 293 -16.19 -13.91 5.58
N ARG A 294 -16.92 -14.75 6.30
CA ARG A 294 -16.40 -15.58 7.38
C ARG A 294 -15.45 -16.68 6.91
N GLU A 295 -15.72 -17.24 5.74
CA GLU A 295 -14.88 -18.28 5.16
C GLU A 295 -13.55 -17.69 4.71
N ARG A 296 -13.60 -16.61 3.93
CA ARG A 296 -12.41 -15.90 3.46
C ARG A 296 -11.51 -15.43 4.60
N TRP A 297 -12.08 -14.94 5.68
CA TRP A 297 -11.35 -14.31 6.78
C TRP A 297 -11.12 -15.19 8.00
N ARG A 298 -11.42 -16.48 7.89
CA ARG A 298 -11.25 -17.45 9.01
C ARG A 298 -9.85 -17.41 9.59
N ASP A 299 -8.82 -17.28 8.75
CA ASP A 299 -7.40 -17.28 9.15
C ASP A 299 -6.81 -15.86 9.30
N GLY A 300 -7.60 -14.82 9.11
CA GLY A 300 -7.21 -13.43 9.30
C GLY A 300 -6.47 -12.80 8.13
N GLY A 301 -5.35 -13.26 7.74
CA GLY A 301 -4.52 -13.07 6.56
C GLY A 301 -4.50 -11.70 5.82
N VAL A 302 -4.56 -10.58 6.52
CA VAL A 302 -4.45 -9.25 5.89
C VAL A 302 -2.97 -8.86 5.71
N ASN A 303 -2.61 -8.29 4.55
CA ASN A 303 -1.25 -7.89 4.27
C ASN A 303 -0.98 -6.41 4.59
N ILE A 304 0.27 -6.09 4.90
CA ILE A 304 0.70 -4.75 5.35
C ILE A 304 0.58 -3.70 4.24
N GLU A 305 0.70 -4.10 2.98
CA GLU A 305 0.64 -3.25 1.79
C GLU A 305 -0.72 -2.53 1.67
N ARG A 306 -1.80 -3.10 2.21
CA ARG A 306 -3.13 -2.45 2.28
C ARG A 306 -3.11 -1.16 3.11
N PHE A 307 -2.27 -1.13 4.14
CA PHE A 307 -2.13 0.03 5.05
C PHE A 307 -1.15 1.08 4.52
N ARG A 308 -0.33 0.72 3.53
CA ARG A 308 0.60 1.61 2.82
C ARG A 308 1.62 2.31 3.74
N PRO A 309 2.24 1.63 4.72
CA PRO A 309 3.31 2.23 5.50
C PRO A 309 4.54 2.49 4.63
N ASN A 310 5.41 3.37 5.09
CA ASN A 310 6.73 3.60 4.50
C ASN A 310 7.79 2.73 5.19
N ILE A 311 7.73 2.66 6.52
CA ILE A 311 8.66 1.91 7.35
C ILE A 311 7.86 0.89 8.15
N VAL A 312 8.15 -0.39 7.94
CA VAL A 312 7.61 -1.49 8.74
C VAL A 312 8.71 -1.98 9.65
N VAL A 313 8.40 -2.12 10.92
CA VAL A 313 9.34 -2.62 11.93
C VAL A 313 8.90 -3.97 12.47
N LYS A 314 9.84 -4.71 13.07
CA LYS A 314 9.62 -6.00 13.70
C LYS A 314 10.57 -6.18 14.88
N GLY A 315 10.13 -6.90 15.91
CA GLY A 315 10.96 -7.29 17.05
C GLY A 315 10.55 -6.64 18.36
N SER A 316 9.56 -5.73 18.37
CA SER A 316 9.08 -5.09 19.60
C SER A 316 8.39 -6.07 20.57
N GLY A 317 7.91 -7.21 20.07
CA GLY A 317 7.18 -8.21 20.84
C GLY A 317 5.79 -7.74 21.32
N VAL A 318 5.44 -6.47 21.13
CA VAL A 318 4.20 -5.85 21.61
C VAL A 318 3.42 -5.25 20.46
N PRO A 319 2.19 -5.71 20.18
CA PRO A 319 1.32 -5.08 19.19
C PRO A 319 1.04 -3.62 19.53
N PHE A 320 1.07 -2.76 18.54
CA PHE A 320 0.85 -1.31 18.65
C PHE A 320 1.88 -0.59 19.52
N ALA A 321 3.08 -1.15 19.64
CA ALA A 321 4.21 -0.51 20.31
C ALA A 321 4.50 0.88 19.75
N GLU A 322 4.37 1.04 18.44
CA GLU A 322 4.57 2.30 17.73
C GLU A 322 3.61 3.42 18.16
N ASP A 323 2.47 3.09 18.75
CA ASP A 323 1.54 4.08 19.31
C ASP A 323 2.14 4.86 20.47
N MET A 324 3.09 4.23 21.17
CA MET A 324 3.71 4.76 22.38
C MET A 324 5.09 5.41 22.15
N TRP A 325 5.56 5.41 20.90
CA TRP A 325 6.84 6.04 20.56
C TRP A 325 6.61 7.51 20.19
N ARG A 326 7.27 8.41 20.89
CA ARG A 326 7.25 9.84 20.55
C ARG A 326 8.40 10.21 19.63
N GLN A 327 9.62 9.73 19.98
CA GLN A 327 10.79 9.87 19.12
C GLN A 327 11.54 8.55 19.01
N ILE A 328 11.91 8.19 17.80
CA ILE A 328 12.75 7.04 17.51
C ILE A 328 13.99 7.47 16.74
N VAL A 329 15.07 6.73 16.91
CA VAL A 329 16.28 6.82 16.07
C VAL A 329 16.40 5.54 15.29
N ILE A 330 16.64 5.69 13.99
CA ILE A 330 16.95 4.56 13.11
C ILE A 330 18.46 4.50 12.94
N ARG A 331 19.09 3.48 13.53
CA ARG A 331 20.53 3.28 13.48
C ARG A 331 20.91 2.29 12.40
N PRO A 332 21.91 2.58 11.58
CA PRO A 332 22.47 1.61 10.65
C PRO A 332 22.88 0.33 11.37
N ASN A 333 22.59 -0.81 10.76
CA ASN A 333 23.05 -2.11 11.28
C ASN A 333 24.58 -2.21 11.26
N GLU A 334 25.23 -1.62 10.25
CA GLU A 334 26.68 -1.50 10.18
C GLU A 334 27.10 -0.03 10.38
N PRO A 335 28.03 0.26 11.30
CA PRO A 335 28.51 1.63 11.51
C PRO A 335 29.25 2.11 10.27
N THR A 336 28.70 3.07 9.58
CA THR A 336 29.40 3.77 8.50
C THR A 336 30.33 4.83 9.11
N LYS A 337 31.61 4.77 8.85
CA LYS A 337 32.58 5.80 9.31
C LYS A 337 32.10 7.18 8.87
N GLY A 338 31.81 8.06 9.82
CA GLY A 338 31.47 9.47 9.57
C GLY A 338 29.97 9.82 9.60
N SER A 339 29.07 8.88 9.90
CA SER A 339 27.62 9.15 10.04
C SER A 339 27.21 9.15 11.51
N ASP A 340 27.63 10.16 12.26
CA ASP A 340 27.13 10.41 13.63
C ASP A 340 25.81 11.20 13.61
N GLU A 341 25.19 11.32 12.45
CA GLU A 341 23.91 11.99 12.30
C GLU A 341 22.79 11.09 12.85
N THR A 342 22.30 11.49 14.00
CA THR A 342 21.15 10.89 14.67
C THR A 342 19.90 11.07 13.80
N ARG A 343 19.48 10.02 13.13
CA ARG A 343 18.30 9.98 12.25
C ARG A 343 17.05 9.88 13.12
N THR A 344 16.64 11.00 13.71
CA THR A 344 15.51 11.06 14.63
C THR A 344 14.22 11.27 13.86
N PHE A 345 13.30 10.33 13.99
CA PHE A 345 11.94 10.41 13.51
C PHE A 345 11.03 10.77 14.69
N THR A 346 10.21 11.78 14.53
CA THR A 346 9.19 12.16 15.51
C THR A 346 7.85 11.62 15.05
N LEU A 347 7.24 10.75 15.84
CA LEU A 347 5.90 10.25 15.59
C LEU A 347 4.90 11.30 16.10
N VAL A 348 4.08 11.82 15.19
CA VAL A 348 3.30 13.04 15.46
C VAL A 348 1.81 12.79 15.68
N SER A 349 1.31 11.64 15.23
CA SER A 349 -0.08 11.21 15.47
C SER A 349 -0.29 9.77 15.02
N LYS A 350 -1.30 9.12 15.56
CA LYS A 350 -1.79 7.86 14.97
C LYS A 350 -2.39 8.11 13.60
N CYS A 351 -2.23 7.15 12.70
CA CYS A 351 -2.82 7.22 11.36
C CYS A 351 -4.27 6.72 11.41
N THR A 352 -5.22 7.64 11.32
CA THR A 352 -6.63 7.28 11.20
C THR A 352 -6.92 6.68 9.83
N ARG A 353 -7.61 5.54 9.83
CA ARG A 353 -7.83 4.76 8.62
C ARG A 353 -9.15 5.13 7.93
N CYS A 354 -9.14 5.00 6.61
CA CYS A 354 -10.31 5.10 5.73
C CYS A 354 -10.60 3.73 5.10
N LEU A 355 -11.47 3.69 4.09
CA LEU A 355 -11.84 2.46 3.39
C LEU A 355 -10.80 1.98 2.37
N LEU A 356 -9.68 2.68 2.17
CA LEU A 356 -8.66 2.24 1.20
C LEU A 356 -8.05 0.88 1.57
N PRO A 357 -7.71 0.57 2.84
CA PRO A 357 -7.19 -0.74 3.22
C PRO A 357 -8.15 -1.92 2.94
N ASN A 358 -9.44 -1.64 2.73
CA ASN A 358 -10.39 -2.67 2.33
C ASN A 358 -10.19 -3.15 0.88
N VAL A 359 -9.46 -2.39 0.06
CA VAL A 359 -9.15 -2.81 -1.31
C VAL A 359 -8.04 -3.85 -1.28
N ASP A 360 -8.31 -4.99 -1.87
CA ASP A 360 -7.31 -6.05 -2.06
C ASP A 360 -6.28 -5.62 -3.08
N THR A 361 -5.01 -5.63 -2.69
CA THR A 361 -3.91 -5.14 -3.53
C THR A 361 -3.56 -6.07 -4.70
N THR A 362 -4.10 -7.29 -4.71
CA THR A 362 -3.88 -8.29 -5.77
C THR A 362 -5.01 -8.29 -6.79
N THR A 363 -6.26 -8.16 -6.31
CA THR A 363 -7.45 -8.28 -7.17
C THR A 363 -8.12 -6.94 -7.47
N GLY A 364 -7.76 -5.86 -6.74
CA GLY A 364 -8.45 -4.58 -6.84
C GLY A 364 -9.89 -4.58 -6.31
N VAL A 365 -10.34 -5.68 -5.72
CA VAL A 365 -11.70 -5.81 -5.18
C VAL A 365 -11.76 -5.25 -3.77
N ARG A 366 -12.80 -4.47 -3.49
CA ARG A 366 -13.03 -3.90 -2.15
C ARG A 366 -13.81 -4.88 -1.30
N ASP A 367 -13.24 -5.20 -0.13
CA ASP A 367 -13.94 -5.94 0.91
C ASP A 367 -14.99 -5.05 1.63
N ALA A 368 -16.14 -5.62 1.95
CA ALA A 368 -17.24 -4.88 2.57
C ALA A 368 -17.00 -4.55 4.07
N ALA A 369 -16.07 -5.26 4.71
CA ALA A 369 -15.85 -5.17 6.16
C ALA A 369 -14.36 -5.05 6.54
N VAL A 370 -13.49 -5.88 5.95
CA VAL A 370 -12.11 -6.08 6.41
C VAL A 370 -11.11 -5.22 5.65
N PRO A 371 -10.16 -4.56 6.32
CA PRO A 371 -9.98 -4.55 7.78
C PRO A 371 -10.77 -3.44 8.51
N TYR A 372 -11.37 -2.48 7.81
CA TYR A 372 -11.85 -1.22 8.41
C TYR A 372 -12.91 -1.41 9.50
N LYS A 373 -13.97 -2.21 9.25
CA LYS A 373 -15.01 -2.42 10.26
C LYS A 373 -14.50 -3.21 11.48
N VAL A 374 -13.53 -4.10 11.27
CA VAL A 374 -12.85 -4.80 12.37
C VAL A 374 -12.05 -3.82 13.21
N LEU A 375 -11.21 -2.97 12.58
CA LEU A 375 -10.46 -1.93 13.29
C LEU A 375 -11.37 -0.99 14.07
N MET A 376 -12.55 -0.66 13.55
CA MET A 376 -13.55 0.15 14.28
C MET A 376 -13.99 -0.47 15.61
N LYS A 377 -13.86 -1.78 15.78
CA LYS A 377 -14.25 -2.48 17.02
C LYS A 377 -13.23 -2.34 18.15
N PHE A 378 -11.92 -2.21 17.84
CA PHE A 378 -10.88 -2.22 18.87
C PHE A 378 -9.81 -1.13 18.73
N ARG A 379 -9.77 -0.39 17.62
CA ARG A 379 -8.81 0.68 17.40
C ARG A 379 -9.43 2.09 17.34
N THR A 380 -10.72 2.21 17.67
CA THR A 380 -11.42 3.51 17.80
C THR A 380 -11.13 4.11 19.17
N GLY A 381 -11.11 5.45 19.25
CA GLY A 381 -10.83 6.19 20.50
C GLY A 381 -9.35 6.34 20.83
N LYS A 382 -8.46 5.82 19.99
CA LYS A 382 -6.99 5.87 20.23
C LYS A 382 -6.33 7.18 19.77
N ASP A 383 -6.98 7.95 18.92
CA ASP A 383 -6.55 9.31 18.53
C ASP A 383 -7.43 10.33 19.26
N PRO A 384 -6.87 11.17 20.16
CA PRO A 384 -7.64 12.15 20.92
C PRO A 384 -8.36 13.16 20.03
N ALA A 385 -7.74 13.57 18.93
CA ALA A 385 -8.31 14.53 17.96
C ALA A 385 -9.40 13.91 17.06
N ARG A 386 -9.44 12.57 16.92
CA ARG A 386 -10.32 11.85 15.99
C ARG A 386 -10.90 10.59 16.61
N LYS A 387 -11.50 10.71 17.79
CA LYS A 387 -12.02 9.59 18.61
C LYS A 387 -12.96 8.65 17.88
N SER A 388 -13.70 9.11 16.85
CA SER A 388 -14.61 8.27 16.06
C SER A 388 -13.93 7.48 14.92
N LYS A 389 -12.62 7.60 14.75
CA LYS A 389 -11.87 6.92 13.68
C LYS A 389 -11.03 5.79 14.24
N ALA A 390 -10.93 4.71 13.48
CA ALA A 390 -10.00 3.64 13.79
C ALA A 390 -8.57 4.00 13.34
N CYS A 391 -7.56 3.55 14.09
CA CYS A 391 -6.15 3.84 13.85
C CYS A 391 -5.35 2.56 13.58
N PHE A 392 -4.34 2.68 12.72
CA PHE A 392 -3.30 1.66 12.49
C PHE A 392 -2.02 2.34 12.01
N GLY A 393 -0.91 2.12 12.71
CA GLY A 393 0.37 2.78 12.48
C GLY A 393 0.38 4.26 12.86
N CYS A 394 1.55 4.85 12.87
CA CYS A 394 1.81 6.22 13.31
C CYS A 394 2.44 7.05 12.19
N ASN A 395 1.91 8.25 12.00
CA ASN A 395 2.49 9.26 11.13
C ASN A 395 3.77 9.80 11.76
N ALA A 396 4.80 10.00 10.94
CA ALA A 396 6.07 10.54 11.43
C ALA A 396 6.62 11.61 10.50
N VAL A 397 7.51 12.44 11.09
CA VAL A 397 8.29 13.48 10.40
C VAL A 397 9.75 13.34 10.79
N VAL A 398 10.64 13.88 9.95
CA VAL A 398 12.08 13.93 10.19
C VAL A 398 12.60 15.33 9.88
N GLY A 399 13.59 15.80 10.63
CA GLY A 399 14.15 17.14 10.45
C GLY A 399 15.28 17.27 9.42
N GLY A 400 15.75 16.15 8.86
CA GLY A 400 16.90 16.13 7.95
C GLY A 400 16.81 15.05 6.89
N GLU A 401 17.89 14.86 6.17
CA GLU A 401 18.02 13.86 5.12
C GLU A 401 18.86 12.66 5.58
N GLY A 402 18.70 11.53 4.91
CA GLY A 402 19.50 10.35 5.21
C GLY A 402 19.10 9.14 4.36
N VAL A 403 19.55 7.98 4.80
CA VAL A 403 19.21 6.69 4.17
C VAL A 403 18.68 5.75 5.25
N VAL A 404 17.60 5.07 4.99
CA VAL A 404 17.07 3.98 5.81
C VAL A 404 17.22 2.66 5.06
N ARG A 405 17.60 1.57 5.80
CA ARG A 405 17.81 0.23 5.24
C ARG A 405 17.00 -0.80 5.99
N VAL A 406 16.60 -1.84 5.29
CA VAL A 406 16.09 -3.06 5.94
C VAL A 406 17.20 -3.63 6.83
N GLY A 407 16.84 -3.97 8.08
CA GLY A 407 17.78 -4.41 9.10
C GLY A 407 18.29 -3.30 10.03
N ASP A 408 18.09 -2.03 9.69
CA ASP A 408 18.45 -0.91 10.59
C ASP A 408 17.70 -1.05 11.92
N ARG A 409 18.39 -0.75 13.03
CA ARG A 409 17.88 -0.91 14.38
C ARG A 409 17.08 0.30 14.82
N ILE A 410 15.97 0.05 15.51
CA ILE A 410 15.13 1.09 16.13
C ILE A 410 15.57 1.28 17.59
N GLU A 411 15.74 2.54 17.99
CA GLU A 411 15.95 2.96 19.36
C GLU A 411 14.90 4.00 19.74
N VAL A 412 14.13 3.76 20.80
CA VAL A 412 13.16 4.74 21.30
C VAL A 412 13.89 5.75 22.17
N LYS A 413 13.88 7.02 21.77
CA LYS A 413 14.48 8.14 22.51
C LYS A 413 13.51 8.77 23.48
N GLU A 414 12.26 8.88 23.07
CA GLU A 414 11.22 9.49 23.89
C GLU A 414 9.93 8.68 23.75
N TRP A 415 9.33 8.38 24.88
CA TRP A 415 8.07 7.68 24.98
C TRP A 415 6.91 8.68 25.07
N ALA A 416 5.81 8.37 24.42
CA ALA A 416 4.57 9.10 24.61
C ALA A 416 3.88 8.65 25.90
N THR A 417 3.03 9.50 26.45
CA THR A 417 2.26 9.24 27.68
C THR A 417 0.77 9.07 27.38
N GLY A 418 0.02 8.52 28.32
CA GLY A 418 -1.41 8.32 28.17
C GLY A 418 -1.74 7.32 27.06
N ILE A 419 -2.56 7.73 26.10
CA ILE A 419 -2.96 6.88 24.97
C ILE A 419 -1.94 6.90 23.82
N GLY A 420 -0.76 7.47 24.01
CA GLY A 420 0.29 7.58 23.00
C GLY A 420 0.21 8.85 22.13
N VAL A 421 0.93 8.83 20.99
CA VAL A 421 0.98 9.96 20.03
C VAL A 421 -0.32 10.15 19.25
#